data_caa759334ddd5deaaf767a508abe6db4
#
_entry.id   caa759334ddd5deaaf767a508abe6db4
#
_cell.length_a   1.000
_cell.length_b   1.000
_cell.length_c   1.000
_cell.angle_alpha   90.00
_cell.angle_beta   90.00
_cell.angle_gamma   90.00
#
_symmetry.space_group_name_H-M   'P 1'
#
loop_
_entity.id
_entity.type
_entity.pdbx_description
1 polymer ?
#
loop_
_entity_poly.entity_id
_entity_poly.type
_entity_poly.pdbx_seq_one_letter_code
_entity_poly.pdbx_strand_id
1 'polypeptide(L)'
;VVVQASTPLDGGGGFRKRKPLTQVYPDQGRLKLQDHGNPVRFRNIWYRELRPRPADGGTDGRLSETATLAKRAEIAAQVRASAEDLKGYARMMRLLEAYVYENDSALWRECDTAMLAYVQQLQALSADALTPQRSAVVKANEALSYLKRFAMIPADYPPAGHLQQIVDQQGWGKRR
;
A
#
# COMPACT_ATOMS: atom_id res chain seq x y z
N VAL A 1 6.46 -2.74 27.03
CA VAL A 1 6.79 -3.29 25.70
C VAL A 1 6.43 -2.22 24.67
N VAL A 2 7.38 -1.77 23.89
CA VAL A 2 7.14 -0.91 22.75
C VAL A 2 6.78 -1.81 21.58
N VAL A 3 5.53 -1.74 21.13
CA VAL A 3 5.05 -2.55 20.00
C VAL A 3 5.46 -1.93 18.67
N GLN A 4 5.51 -0.60 18.61
CA GLN A 4 5.88 0.13 17.41
C GLN A 4 6.54 1.45 17.78
N ALA A 5 7.71 1.72 17.23
CA ALA A 5 8.45 2.95 17.44
C ALA A 5 9.06 3.43 16.15
N SER A 6 9.02 4.73 15.90
CA SER A 6 9.64 5.38 14.74
C SER A 6 9.23 4.78 13.39
N THR A 7 8.06 4.20 13.31
CA THR A 7 7.53 3.61 12.08
C THR A 7 6.47 4.53 11.51
N PRO A 8 6.57 4.91 10.23
CA PRO A 8 5.51 5.64 9.57
C PRO A 8 4.20 4.84 9.61
N LEU A 9 3.11 5.50 9.96
CA LEU A 9 1.78 4.90 9.95
C LEU A 9 1.15 5.14 8.59
N ASP A 10 1.00 4.11 7.80
CA ASP A 10 0.38 4.17 6.46
C ASP A 10 -1.14 3.94 6.47
N GLY A 11 -1.73 3.87 7.63
CA GLY A 11 -3.15 3.59 7.81
C GLY A 11 -3.49 2.10 7.74
N GLY A 12 -2.50 1.24 7.51
CA GLY A 12 -2.65 -0.21 7.50
C GLY A 12 -3.64 -0.79 6.49
N GLY A 13 -3.73 -2.08 6.44
CA GLY A 13 -4.64 -2.79 5.54
C GLY A 13 -4.13 -2.91 4.10
N GLY A 14 -4.97 -3.39 3.19
CA GLY A 14 -4.62 -3.49 1.76
C GLY A 14 -4.66 -2.15 1.04
N PHE A 15 -4.24 -2.12 -0.21
CA PHE A 15 -4.19 -0.90 -1.05
C PHE A 15 -5.44 -0.03 -1.00
N ARG A 16 -6.60 -0.64 -0.86
CA ARG A 16 -7.87 0.09 -0.79
C ARG A 16 -8.01 1.00 0.44
N LYS A 17 -7.39 0.64 1.56
CA LYS A 17 -7.51 1.34 2.85
C LYS A 17 -6.32 2.24 3.16
N ARG A 18 -5.20 2.04 2.48
CA ARG A 18 -3.99 2.83 2.71
C ARG A 18 -4.20 4.28 2.27
N LYS A 19 -3.60 5.17 3.03
CA LYS A 19 -3.45 6.57 2.65
C LYS A 19 -1.97 6.83 2.35
N PRO A 20 -1.66 7.74 1.41
CA PRO A 20 -0.28 8.12 1.18
C PRO A 20 0.36 8.62 2.47
N LEU A 21 1.61 8.24 2.69
CA LEU A 21 2.39 8.72 3.83
C LEU A 21 2.68 10.22 3.78
N THR A 22 2.43 10.87 2.65
CA THR A 22 2.46 12.33 2.49
C THR A 22 1.25 13.02 3.11
N GLN A 23 0.20 12.28 3.48
CA GLN A 23 -0.94 12.88 4.15
C GLN A 23 -0.57 13.25 5.57
N VAL A 24 -0.60 14.55 5.86
CA VAL A 24 -0.41 15.07 7.22
C VAL A 24 -1.59 14.61 8.08
N TYR A 25 -1.28 13.94 9.18
CA TYR A 25 -2.29 13.61 10.19
C TYR A 25 -2.62 14.89 10.99
N PRO A 26 -3.88 15.11 11.38
CA PRO A 26 -4.23 16.24 12.21
C PRO A 26 -3.52 16.15 13.56
N ASP A 27 -3.16 17.31 14.11
CA ASP A 27 -2.48 17.42 15.41
C ASP A 27 -3.32 16.91 16.56
N GLN A 28 -4.62 16.92 16.38
CA GLN A 28 -5.59 16.45 17.38
C GLN A 28 -6.53 15.45 16.75
N GLY A 29 -6.85 14.40 17.48
CA GLY A 29 -7.78 13.37 17.06
C GLY A 29 -8.44 12.70 18.26
N ARG A 30 -9.59 12.08 18.01
CA ARG A 30 -10.27 11.28 19.03
C ARG A 30 -9.62 9.92 19.17
N LEU A 31 -9.35 9.49 20.38
CA LEU A 31 -9.06 8.08 20.65
C LEU A 31 -10.32 7.27 20.35
N LYS A 32 -10.22 6.32 19.43
CA LYS A 32 -11.32 5.40 19.09
C LYS A 32 -11.00 4.02 19.62
N LEU A 33 -11.88 3.48 20.40
CA LEU A 33 -11.88 2.07 20.77
C LEU A 33 -12.78 1.35 19.76
N GLN A 34 -12.27 0.27 19.22
CA GLN A 34 -12.95 -0.42 18.13
C GLN A 34 -13.27 -1.86 18.53
N ASP A 35 -14.49 -2.29 18.25
CA ASP A 35 -14.82 -3.70 18.10
C ASP A 35 -14.88 -4.04 16.60
N HIS A 36 -14.79 -5.30 16.28
CA HIS A 36 -14.81 -5.80 14.91
C HIS A 36 -15.78 -6.98 14.78
N GLY A 37 -16.95 -6.85 15.37
CA GLY A 37 -17.99 -7.88 15.36
C GLY A 37 -17.82 -8.96 16.43
N ASN A 38 -16.87 -8.79 17.36
CA ASN A 38 -16.70 -9.66 18.51
C ASN A 38 -16.96 -8.87 19.81
N PRO A 39 -17.47 -9.50 20.87
CA PRO A 39 -17.63 -8.84 22.16
C PRO A 39 -16.28 -8.40 22.71
N VAL A 40 -16.03 -7.11 22.71
CA VAL A 40 -14.80 -6.51 23.27
C VAL A 40 -15.14 -5.71 24.50
N ARG A 41 -14.36 -5.91 25.57
CA ARG A 41 -14.49 -5.17 26.80
C ARG A 41 -13.21 -4.39 27.08
N PHE A 42 -13.34 -3.11 27.35
CA PHE A 42 -12.25 -2.22 27.69
C PHE A 42 -12.36 -1.82 29.16
N ARG A 43 -11.23 -1.85 29.87
CA ARG A 43 -11.14 -1.31 31.25
C ARG A 43 -9.74 -0.80 31.51
N ASN A 44 -9.59 0.07 32.53
CA ASN A 44 -8.30 0.61 32.98
C ASN A 44 -7.53 1.29 31.83
N ILE A 45 -8.26 2.05 31.01
CA ILE A 45 -7.65 2.80 29.91
C ILE A 45 -7.01 4.04 30.50
N TRP A 46 -5.74 4.22 30.20
CA TRP A 46 -5.00 5.41 30.57
C TRP A 46 -4.13 5.86 29.40
N TYR A 47 -3.82 7.14 29.36
CA TYR A 47 -2.89 7.71 28.39
C TYR A 47 -1.86 8.56 29.13
N ARG A 48 -0.74 8.77 28.50
CA ARG A 48 0.27 9.75 28.91
C ARG A 48 0.82 10.48 27.72
N GLU A 49 1.18 11.71 27.93
CA GLU A 49 1.91 12.50 26.95
C GLU A 49 3.33 11.92 26.75
N LEU A 50 3.71 11.74 25.50
CA LEU A 50 5.05 11.26 25.18
C LEU A 50 6.05 12.43 25.24
N ARG A 51 7.20 12.18 25.83
CA ARG A 51 8.28 13.15 25.79
C ARG A 51 8.76 13.34 24.35
N PRO A 52 9.17 14.58 23.97
CA PRO A 52 9.81 14.83 22.68
C PRO A 52 11.00 13.89 22.46
N ARG A 53 11.25 13.55 21.20
CA ARG A 53 12.37 12.70 20.80
C ARG A 53 13.51 13.55 20.24
N PRO A 54 14.52 13.90 21.02
CA PRO A 54 15.63 14.74 20.55
C PRO A 54 16.41 14.10 19.39
N ALA A 55 16.56 12.79 19.40
CA ALA A 55 17.29 12.04 18.39
C ALA A 55 16.68 12.11 16.98
N ASP A 56 15.38 12.37 16.87
CA ASP A 56 14.67 12.46 15.59
C ASP A 56 14.58 13.91 15.09
N GLY A 57 15.15 14.87 15.83
CA GLY A 57 15.05 16.30 15.52
C GLY A 57 13.67 16.92 15.75
N GLY A 58 12.69 16.13 16.18
CA GLY A 58 11.35 16.60 16.53
C GLY A 58 11.26 17.01 18.00
N THR A 59 10.61 18.13 18.29
CA THR A 59 10.40 18.64 19.65
C THR A 59 9.02 18.27 20.23
N ASP A 60 8.12 17.77 19.39
CA ASP A 60 6.72 17.48 19.69
C ASP A 60 6.39 15.97 19.75
N GLY A 61 7.41 15.12 19.74
CA GLY A 61 7.27 13.66 19.69
C GLY A 61 7.01 13.08 18.29
N ARG A 62 7.04 13.92 17.24
CA ARG A 62 6.94 13.50 15.85
C ARG A 62 8.31 13.23 15.25
N LEU A 63 8.36 12.39 14.25
CA LEU A 63 9.54 12.28 13.40
C LEU A 63 9.69 13.57 12.58
N SER A 64 10.93 14.05 12.44
CA SER A 64 11.22 15.07 11.44
C SER A 64 10.89 14.56 10.03
N GLU A 65 10.68 15.47 9.09
CA GLU A 65 10.49 15.10 7.69
C GLU A 65 11.65 14.26 7.17
N THR A 66 12.88 14.66 7.43
CA THR A 66 14.09 13.93 7.05
C THR A 66 14.12 12.52 7.63
N ALA A 67 13.84 12.35 8.93
CA ALA A 67 13.82 11.04 9.58
C ALA A 67 12.67 10.18 9.02
N THR A 68 11.53 10.78 8.70
CA THR A 68 10.40 10.10 8.08
C THR A 68 10.76 9.60 6.69
N LEU A 69 11.35 10.44 5.85
CA LEU A 69 11.77 10.06 4.49
C LEU A 69 12.84 8.96 4.52
N ALA A 70 13.85 9.09 5.39
CA ALA A 70 14.87 8.06 5.56
C ALA A 70 14.26 6.71 5.99
N LYS A 71 13.31 6.73 6.91
CA LYS A 71 12.64 5.49 7.35
C LYS A 71 11.76 4.87 6.26
N ARG A 72 11.13 5.69 5.44
CA ARG A 72 10.38 5.22 4.28
C ARG A 72 11.28 4.56 3.25
N ALA A 73 12.41 5.17 2.92
CA ALA A 73 13.40 4.59 2.00
C ALA A 73 13.93 3.25 2.53
N GLU A 74 14.23 3.15 3.83
CA GLU A 74 14.62 1.88 4.47
C GLU A 74 13.55 0.80 4.29
N ILE A 75 12.28 1.13 4.54
CA ILE A 75 11.16 0.19 4.37
C ILE A 75 11.01 -0.20 2.89
N ALA A 76 11.09 0.76 1.97
CA ALA A 76 11.03 0.50 0.53
C ALA A 76 12.12 -0.48 0.09
N ALA A 77 13.36 -0.26 0.54
CA ALA A 77 14.48 -1.14 0.25
C ALA A 77 14.27 -2.57 0.77
N GLN A 78 13.78 -2.72 2.00
CA GLN A 78 13.48 -4.04 2.59
C GLN A 78 12.36 -4.77 1.82
N VAL A 79 11.29 -4.05 1.47
CA VAL A 79 10.17 -4.61 0.68
C VAL A 79 10.64 -5.00 -0.72
N ARG A 80 11.44 -4.15 -1.38
CA ARG A 80 12.02 -4.44 -2.70
C ARG A 80 12.93 -5.68 -2.65
N ALA A 81 13.83 -5.77 -1.67
CA ALA A 81 14.69 -6.94 -1.49
C ALA A 81 13.85 -8.22 -1.32
N SER A 82 12.74 -8.16 -0.58
CA SER A 82 11.84 -9.31 -0.43
C SER A 82 11.11 -9.72 -1.73
N ALA A 83 11.22 -8.92 -2.80
CA ALA A 83 10.67 -9.25 -4.11
C ALA A 83 11.66 -10.01 -5.01
N GLU A 84 12.94 -10.08 -4.66
CA GLU A 84 13.99 -10.66 -5.51
C GLU A 84 13.73 -12.13 -5.85
N ASP A 85 13.33 -12.92 -4.87
CA ASP A 85 13.03 -14.35 -5.03
C ASP A 85 11.62 -14.62 -5.59
N LEU A 86 10.78 -13.59 -5.72
CA LEU A 86 9.43 -13.71 -6.20
C LEU A 86 9.37 -13.59 -7.72
N LYS A 87 8.32 -14.18 -8.33
CA LYS A 87 8.07 -14.13 -9.78
C LYS A 87 6.64 -13.71 -10.08
N GLY A 88 6.42 -13.24 -11.31
CA GLY A 88 5.10 -12.92 -11.83
C GLY A 88 4.31 -11.96 -10.93
N TYR A 89 3.05 -12.28 -10.70
CA TYR A 89 2.13 -11.48 -9.90
C TYR A 89 2.67 -11.14 -8.50
N ALA A 90 3.25 -12.11 -7.80
CA ALA A 90 3.73 -11.90 -6.43
C ALA A 90 4.88 -10.86 -6.40
N ARG A 91 5.83 -10.95 -7.35
CA ARG A 91 6.90 -9.97 -7.48
C ARG A 91 6.36 -8.59 -7.80
N MET A 92 5.48 -8.49 -8.78
CA MET A 92 4.84 -7.23 -9.18
C MET A 92 4.15 -6.54 -8.00
N MET A 93 3.32 -7.26 -7.24
CA MET A 93 2.62 -6.67 -6.10
C MET A 93 3.56 -6.19 -5.00
N ARG A 94 4.68 -6.89 -4.81
CA ARG A 94 5.68 -6.51 -3.81
C ARG A 94 6.46 -5.26 -4.24
N LEU A 95 6.77 -5.13 -5.53
CA LEU A 95 7.37 -3.92 -6.08
C LEU A 95 6.43 -2.70 -5.97
N LEU A 96 5.15 -2.87 -6.28
CA LEU A 96 4.14 -1.82 -6.09
C LEU A 96 4.01 -1.40 -4.61
N GLU A 97 4.14 -2.35 -3.69
CA GLU A 97 4.15 -2.04 -2.26
C GLU A 97 5.38 -1.20 -1.87
N ALA A 98 6.57 -1.55 -2.36
CA ALA A 98 7.77 -0.76 -2.15
C ALA A 98 7.61 0.67 -2.69
N TYR A 99 7.03 0.80 -3.88
CA TYR A 99 6.78 2.10 -4.53
C TYR A 99 5.86 3.03 -3.75
N VAL A 100 4.92 2.48 -2.96
CA VAL A 100 4.09 3.28 -2.05
C VAL A 100 4.93 3.96 -0.97
N TYR A 101 6.01 3.33 -0.52
CA TYR A 101 6.90 3.91 0.48
C TYR A 101 7.88 4.92 -0.12
N GLU A 102 8.40 4.65 -1.29
CA GLU A 102 9.36 5.51 -1.96
C GLU A 102 8.98 5.66 -3.44
N ASN A 103 8.46 6.83 -3.78
CA ASN A 103 8.05 7.16 -5.15
C ASN A 103 9.30 7.52 -6.00
N ASP A 104 10.15 6.52 -6.24
CA ASP A 104 11.38 6.66 -7.02
C ASP A 104 11.17 6.21 -8.47
N SER A 105 11.80 6.93 -9.40
CA SER A 105 11.66 6.68 -10.84
C SER A 105 12.31 5.36 -11.30
N ALA A 106 13.38 4.91 -10.64
CA ALA A 106 14.01 3.64 -10.96
C ALA A 106 13.13 2.47 -10.49
N LEU A 107 12.60 2.56 -9.27
CA LEU A 107 11.66 1.59 -8.74
C LEU A 107 10.38 1.54 -9.58
N TRP A 108 9.89 2.71 -10.04
CA TRP A 108 8.72 2.73 -10.93
C TRP A 108 8.97 1.96 -12.23
N ARG A 109 10.14 2.10 -12.86
CA ARG A 109 10.47 1.34 -14.08
C ARG A 109 10.42 -0.17 -13.87
N GLU A 110 10.84 -0.65 -12.69
CA GLU A 110 10.72 -2.07 -12.34
C GLU A 110 9.26 -2.49 -12.16
N CYS A 111 8.46 -1.65 -11.47
CA CYS A 111 7.02 -1.87 -11.32
C CYS A 111 6.32 -1.93 -12.67
N ASP A 112 6.59 -0.96 -13.54
CA ASP A 112 6.01 -0.87 -14.87
C ASP A 112 6.36 -2.09 -15.74
N THR A 113 7.63 -2.48 -15.77
CA THR A 113 8.08 -3.69 -16.49
C THR A 113 7.35 -4.94 -15.98
N ALA A 114 7.24 -5.12 -14.66
CA ALA A 114 6.55 -6.27 -14.08
C ALA A 114 5.04 -6.23 -14.35
N MET A 115 4.43 -5.04 -14.34
CA MET A 115 3.01 -4.85 -14.62
C MET A 115 2.69 -5.13 -16.10
N LEU A 116 3.48 -4.60 -17.02
CA LEU A 116 3.32 -4.86 -18.46
C LEU A 116 3.42 -6.36 -18.76
N ALA A 117 4.42 -7.03 -18.19
CA ALA A 117 4.56 -8.48 -18.34
C ALA A 117 3.34 -9.24 -17.78
N TYR A 118 2.82 -8.82 -16.63
CA TYR A 118 1.63 -9.43 -16.03
C TYR A 118 0.39 -9.23 -16.90
N VAL A 119 0.13 -8.02 -17.38
CA VAL A 119 -1.01 -7.74 -18.28
C VAL A 119 -0.89 -8.54 -19.58
N GLN A 120 0.30 -8.63 -20.17
CA GLN A 120 0.54 -9.43 -21.38
C GLN A 120 0.24 -10.92 -21.14
N GLN A 121 0.62 -11.46 -19.98
CA GLN A 121 0.26 -12.84 -19.61
C GLN A 121 -1.25 -13.03 -19.52
N LEU A 122 -1.97 -12.08 -18.91
CA LEU A 122 -3.45 -12.17 -18.81
C LEU A 122 -4.13 -12.11 -20.19
N GLN A 123 -3.63 -11.27 -21.08
CA GLN A 123 -4.16 -11.13 -22.45
C GLN A 123 -4.00 -12.40 -23.28
N ALA A 124 -3.01 -13.23 -22.99
CA ALA A 124 -2.80 -14.51 -23.65
C ALA A 124 -3.69 -15.64 -23.12
N LEU A 125 -4.46 -15.42 -22.04
CA LEU A 125 -5.32 -16.43 -21.45
C LEU A 125 -6.72 -16.45 -22.11
N SER A 126 -7.29 -17.64 -22.25
CA SER A 126 -8.71 -17.80 -22.56
C SER A 126 -9.60 -17.35 -21.39
N ALA A 127 -10.88 -17.12 -21.65
CA ALA A 127 -11.84 -16.73 -20.60
C ALA A 127 -11.89 -17.73 -19.43
N ASP A 128 -11.83 -19.02 -19.72
CA ASP A 128 -11.84 -20.07 -18.69
C ASP A 128 -10.55 -20.06 -17.86
N ALA A 129 -9.39 -19.80 -18.50
CA ALA A 129 -8.11 -19.73 -17.85
C ALA A 129 -7.92 -18.42 -17.02
N LEU A 130 -8.73 -17.39 -17.27
CA LEU A 130 -8.79 -16.17 -16.45
C LEU A 130 -9.49 -16.38 -15.10
N THR A 131 -10.46 -17.28 -15.02
CA THR A 131 -11.28 -17.50 -13.81
C THR A 131 -10.43 -17.77 -12.55
N PRO A 132 -9.42 -18.66 -12.58
CA PRO A 132 -8.55 -18.88 -11.44
C PRO A 132 -7.73 -17.64 -11.04
N GLN A 133 -7.53 -16.69 -11.96
CA GLN A 133 -6.77 -15.45 -11.74
C GLN A 133 -7.59 -14.32 -11.10
N ARG A 134 -8.90 -14.52 -10.91
CA ARG A 134 -9.83 -13.50 -10.41
C ARG A 134 -9.27 -12.72 -9.22
N SER A 135 -8.83 -13.42 -8.18
CA SER A 135 -8.33 -12.76 -6.95
C SER A 135 -7.10 -11.89 -7.21
N ALA A 136 -6.17 -12.37 -8.05
CA ALA A 136 -4.96 -11.65 -8.41
C ALA A 136 -5.28 -10.42 -9.25
N VAL A 137 -6.14 -10.56 -10.27
CA VAL A 137 -6.55 -9.45 -11.14
C VAL A 137 -7.27 -8.36 -10.35
N VAL A 138 -8.24 -8.73 -9.51
CA VAL A 138 -8.98 -7.76 -8.69
C VAL A 138 -8.04 -7.00 -7.75
N LYS A 139 -7.11 -7.68 -7.08
CA LYS A 139 -6.14 -7.04 -6.19
C LYS A 139 -5.16 -6.14 -6.94
N ALA A 140 -4.69 -6.54 -8.12
CA ALA A 140 -3.84 -5.70 -8.95
C ALA A 140 -4.60 -4.44 -9.42
N ASN A 141 -5.85 -4.58 -9.84
CA ASN A 141 -6.70 -3.46 -10.21
C ASN A 141 -6.96 -2.49 -9.04
N GLU A 142 -7.19 -3.02 -7.84
CA GLU A 142 -7.31 -2.21 -6.61
C GLU A 142 -6.01 -1.46 -6.31
N ALA A 143 -4.85 -2.09 -6.49
CA ALA A 143 -3.54 -1.46 -6.28
C ALA A 143 -3.32 -0.31 -7.26
N LEU A 144 -3.57 -0.51 -8.56
CA LEU A 144 -3.44 0.56 -9.55
C LEU A 144 -4.46 1.68 -9.34
N SER A 145 -5.69 1.35 -8.95
CA SER A 145 -6.71 2.34 -8.60
C SER A 145 -6.28 3.22 -7.43
N TYR A 146 -5.61 2.61 -6.43
CA TYR A 146 -5.01 3.35 -5.33
C TYR A 146 -3.92 4.31 -5.83
N LEU A 147 -2.95 3.81 -6.61
CA LEU A 147 -1.84 4.63 -7.12
C LEU A 147 -2.32 5.79 -8.00
N LYS A 148 -3.32 5.56 -8.84
CA LYS A 148 -3.98 6.62 -9.63
C LYS A 148 -4.67 7.66 -8.76
N ARG A 149 -5.45 7.21 -7.77
CA ARG A 149 -6.17 8.09 -6.85
C ARG A 149 -5.26 9.09 -6.15
N PHE A 150 -4.02 8.68 -5.87
CA PHE A 150 -3.05 9.52 -5.17
C PHE A 150 -2.00 10.13 -6.10
N ALA A 151 -2.28 10.14 -7.41
CA ALA A 151 -1.41 10.71 -8.44
C ALA A 151 0.05 10.18 -8.38
N MET A 152 0.23 8.93 -7.94
CA MET A 152 1.54 8.28 -7.92
C MET A 152 1.92 7.71 -9.28
N ILE A 153 0.91 7.48 -10.15
CA ILE A 153 1.08 7.04 -11.53
C ILE A 153 0.15 7.86 -12.44
N PRO A 154 0.40 7.91 -13.75
CA PRO A 154 -0.44 8.63 -14.71
C PRO A 154 -1.91 8.18 -14.65
N ALA A 155 -2.83 9.14 -14.79
CA ALA A 155 -4.27 8.84 -14.78
C ALA A 155 -4.71 7.94 -15.93
N ASP A 156 -4.00 8.01 -17.05
CA ASP A 156 -4.22 7.27 -18.30
C ASP A 156 -3.32 6.03 -18.43
N TYR A 157 -2.72 5.56 -17.32
CA TYR A 157 -1.82 4.41 -17.33
C TYR A 157 -2.47 3.17 -17.96
N PRO A 158 -1.98 2.68 -19.14
CA PRO A 158 -2.69 1.69 -19.92
C PRO A 158 -2.96 0.37 -19.20
N PRO A 159 -2.01 -0.21 -18.42
CA PRO A 159 -2.27 -1.44 -17.67
C PRO A 159 -3.46 -1.34 -16.70
N ALA A 160 -3.71 -0.17 -16.11
CA ALA A 160 -4.88 0.03 -15.25
C ALA A 160 -6.19 -0.07 -16.03
N GLY A 161 -6.22 0.48 -17.25
CA GLY A 161 -7.36 0.34 -18.16
C GLY A 161 -7.64 -1.11 -18.53
N HIS A 162 -6.60 -1.88 -18.87
CA HIS A 162 -6.73 -3.30 -19.20
C HIS A 162 -7.25 -4.15 -18.03
N LEU A 163 -6.71 -3.96 -16.83
CA LEU A 163 -7.19 -4.70 -15.65
C LEU A 163 -8.64 -4.35 -15.32
N GLN A 164 -9.01 -3.06 -15.39
CA GLN A 164 -10.39 -2.63 -15.20
C GLN A 164 -11.32 -3.28 -16.23
N GLN A 165 -10.93 -3.30 -17.50
CA GLN A 165 -11.72 -3.93 -18.56
C GLN A 165 -11.94 -5.43 -18.30
N ILE A 166 -10.93 -6.17 -17.87
CA ILE A 166 -11.07 -7.58 -17.48
C ILE A 166 -12.06 -7.72 -16.32
N VAL A 167 -11.93 -6.90 -15.28
CA VAL A 167 -12.81 -6.92 -14.11
C VAL A 167 -14.26 -6.67 -14.50
N ASP A 168 -14.51 -5.73 -15.41
CA ASP A 168 -15.86 -5.37 -15.86
C ASP A 168 -16.47 -6.45 -16.76
N GLN A 169 -15.70 -6.94 -17.74
CA GLN A 169 -16.14 -8.00 -18.66
C GLN A 169 -16.49 -9.31 -17.91
N GLN A 170 -15.72 -9.65 -16.89
CA GLN A 170 -15.95 -10.83 -16.06
C GLN A 170 -16.97 -10.60 -14.92
N GLY A 171 -17.47 -9.38 -14.74
CA GLY A 171 -18.39 -9.05 -13.66
C GLY A 171 -17.79 -9.15 -12.25
N TRP A 172 -16.45 -9.10 -12.11
CA TRP A 172 -15.76 -9.31 -10.84
C TRP A 172 -15.81 -8.12 -9.89
N GLY A 173 -16.11 -6.91 -10.40
CA GLY A 173 -16.24 -5.69 -9.61
C GLY A 173 -17.53 -5.56 -8.81
N LYS A 174 -18.55 -6.40 -9.09
CA LYS A 174 -19.82 -6.36 -8.38
C LYS A 174 -19.67 -7.07 -7.03
N ARG A 175 -19.79 -6.33 -5.93
CA ARG A 175 -20.01 -6.91 -4.60
C ARG A 175 -21.41 -7.57 -4.60
N ARG A 176 -21.46 -8.84 -4.24
CA ARG A 176 -22.67 -9.45 -3.73
C ARG A 176 -22.94 -8.97 -2.32
#